data_521a37c879a5677f9a1d94e5b3fd1a06
#
_entry.id   521a37c879a5677f9a1d94e5b3fd1a06
#
_cell.length_a   1.000
_cell.length_b   1.000
_cell.length_c   1.000
_cell.angle_alpha   90.00
_cell.angle_beta   90.00
_cell.angle_gamma   90.00
#
_symmetry.space_group_name_H-M   'P 1'
#
loop_
_entity.id
_entity.type
_entity.pdbx_description
1 polymer ?
#
loop_
_entity_poly.entity_id
_entity_poly.type
_entity_poly.pdbx_seq_one_letter_code
_entity_poly.pdbx_strand_id
1 'polypeptide(L)'
;MLAQLTISNFAIVRELEIDFHSGMTAITGETGAGKSIAIDALGLCLGGRAEGDMVRAGAARADLCARFSLKDTPAALRWLEANQLEDGRECLLRRVISSDGRSRGFINGTAVPLSQLRELGQLLIQIHGQHAHQQLIKPEQQKALLDGYAGEYALTQLMADHYRQWHQSCRELALHQQQSQERTARAELLEYQLKELNEFNPQAGEFEQIDEEYKRLANSGQLLSTSQTALNMLADGEDVNLQSQLYNVRQLVTELTGMDSKLSGVLDMLEEAAIQISEAGDELRHYCDRLDLDPNRLFELEQRISRQISLARKHHVTPEELPNYYQSLLEEQQQLDDQADSLETLSLAVNLHHQQALETAKRLHDVRQHYALELSQHITESMHTLAMPHGVFTIDVRFEEHHLTADGADRIEFRVTTNPGQPLQAISKVASGGELSRIALAIQVITARKMETPALIFDEVDVGISGPTAAVVGKLLRQLGESTQVMCVTHLPQVAGCGHHHFIVSKETDGEMTETHMKPLDKRSRLQELARLLGGSEVTRNTLANAKELLAA
;
A
#
# COMPACT_ATOMS: atom_id res chain seq x y z
N MET A 1 13.53 31.84 7.51
CA MET A 1 14.62 32.49 6.71
C MET A 1 15.88 31.65 6.85
N LEU A 2 16.59 31.31 5.76
CA LEU A 2 17.91 30.67 5.81
C LEU A 2 18.93 31.70 6.37
N ALA A 3 19.57 31.37 7.49
CA ALA A 3 20.53 32.23 8.15
C ALA A 3 21.97 31.89 7.72
N GLN A 4 22.31 30.61 7.65
CA GLN A 4 23.67 30.18 7.36
C GLN A 4 23.67 28.82 6.64
N LEU A 5 24.64 28.62 5.75
CA LEU A 5 24.93 27.34 5.10
C LEU A 5 26.42 27.03 5.27
N THR A 6 26.72 25.87 5.84
CA THR A 6 28.07 25.34 5.99
C THR A 6 28.24 24.08 5.16
N ILE A 7 29.28 24.03 4.36
CA ILE A 7 29.59 22.93 3.46
C ILE A 7 31.01 22.46 3.73
N SER A 8 31.21 21.18 4.01
CA SER A 8 32.53 20.60 4.19
C SER A 8 32.70 19.35 3.33
N ASN A 9 33.78 19.29 2.55
CA ASN A 9 34.18 18.16 1.68
C ASN A 9 33.10 17.70 0.68
N PHE A 10 32.44 18.66 0.04
CA PHE A 10 31.37 18.41 -0.93
C PHE A 10 31.80 18.84 -2.34
N ALA A 11 31.71 17.95 -3.30
CA ALA A 11 32.15 18.16 -4.68
C ALA A 11 33.58 18.75 -4.75
N ILE A 12 33.73 19.97 -5.27
CA ILE A 12 35.00 20.72 -5.34
C ILE A 12 35.20 21.71 -4.19
N VAL A 13 34.28 21.72 -3.20
CA VAL A 13 34.37 22.57 -2.00
C VAL A 13 35.03 21.81 -0.89
N ARG A 14 36.10 22.37 -0.30
CA ARG A 14 36.73 21.84 0.91
C ARG A 14 36.00 22.32 2.15
N GLU A 15 35.84 23.63 2.27
CA GLU A 15 35.14 24.28 3.38
C GLU A 15 34.54 25.60 2.88
N LEU A 16 33.26 25.81 3.17
CA LEU A 16 32.54 27.02 2.78
C LEU A 16 31.50 27.34 3.84
N GLU A 17 31.54 28.57 4.34
CA GLU A 17 30.54 29.09 5.27
C GLU A 17 29.94 30.37 4.67
N ILE A 18 28.63 30.44 4.60
CA ILE A 18 27.89 31.54 3.97
C ILE A 18 26.80 32.01 4.92
N ASP A 19 26.85 33.28 5.28
CA ASP A 19 25.78 33.97 6.00
C ASP A 19 24.84 34.65 5.02
N PHE A 20 23.55 34.38 5.15
CA PHE A 20 22.50 34.98 4.32
C PHE A 20 21.70 35.99 5.11
N HIS A 21 21.20 37.00 4.39
CA HIS A 21 20.39 38.07 4.94
C HIS A 21 19.01 38.11 4.29
N SER A 22 18.09 38.88 4.87
CA SER A 22 16.79 39.16 4.26
C SER A 22 16.95 39.92 2.95
N GLY A 23 15.93 39.87 2.10
CA GLY A 23 15.96 40.53 0.81
C GLY A 23 16.39 39.61 -0.33
N MET A 24 16.68 40.21 -1.48
CA MET A 24 17.17 39.51 -2.67
C MET A 24 18.70 39.41 -2.65
N THR A 25 19.23 38.21 -2.69
CA THR A 25 20.67 37.91 -2.84
C THR A 25 20.94 37.42 -4.26
N ALA A 26 21.76 38.14 -5.01
CA ALA A 26 22.26 37.70 -6.32
C ALA A 26 23.54 36.87 -6.15
N ILE A 27 23.67 35.81 -6.90
CA ILE A 27 24.84 34.92 -6.93
C ILE A 27 25.35 34.91 -8.36
N THR A 28 26.56 35.43 -8.59
CA THR A 28 27.20 35.44 -9.91
C THR A 28 28.51 34.65 -9.89
N GLY A 29 29.11 34.44 -11.04
CA GLY A 29 30.38 33.75 -11.20
C GLY A 29 30.53 33.16 -12.60
N GLU A 30 31.68 32.61 -12.92
CA GLU A 30 31.96 31.98 -14.22
C GLU A 30 31.12 30.73 -14.45
N THR A 31 30.86 30.40 -15.73
CA THR A 31 30.17 29.17 -16.09
C THR A 31 31.01 27.96 -15.61
N GLY A 32 30.38 27.02 -14.90
CA GLY A 32 31.11 25.90 -14.29
C GLY A 32 31.88 26.20 -13.00
N ALA A 33 31.81 27.45 -12.46
CA ALA A 33 32.47 27.82 -11.19
C ALA A 33 31.83 27.18 -9.94
N GLY A 34 30.75 26.39 -10.13
CA GLY A 34 30.08 25.73 -9.00
C GLY A 34 29.02 26.64 -8.34
N LYS A 35 28.39 27.53 -9.09
CA LYS A 35 27.28 28.39 -8.59
C LYS A 35 26.15 27.56 -7.99
N SER A 36 25.81 26.42 -8.61
CA SER A 36 24.76 25.52 -8.13
C SER A 36 25.18 24.67 -6.93
N ILE A 37 26.49 24.60 -6.58
CA ILE A 37 26.98 23.76 -5.48
C ILE A 37 26.32 24.12 -4.14
N ALA A 38 26.14 25.42 -3.87
CA ALA A 38 25.44 25.86 -2.66
C ALA A 38 23.96 25.45 -2.65
N ILE A 39 23.31 25.49 -3.84
CA ILE A 39 21.92 25.07 -4.01
C ILE A 39 21.80 23.55 -3.88
N ASP A 40 22.73 22.80 -4.50
CA ASP A 40 22.77 21.33 -4.41
C ASP A 40 22.99 20.88 -2.96
N ALA A 41 23.94 21.49 -2.25
CA ALA A 41 24.20 21.21 -0.85
C ALA A 41 22.97 21.48 0.02
N LEU A 42 22.29 22.59 -0.23
CA LEU A 42 21.05 22.94 0.48
C LEU A 42 19.93 21.93 0.14
N GLY A 43 19.75 21.56 -1.12
CA GLY A 43 18.80 20.55 -1.56
C GLY A 43 19.02 19.19 -0.84
N LEU A 44 20.27 18.82 -0.58
CA LEU A 44 20.62 17.64 0.20
C LEU A 44 20.26 17.78 1.68
N CYS A 45 20.45 18.96 2.29
CA CYS A 45 19.98 19.25 3.64
C CYS A 45 18.45 19.14 3.76
N LEU A 46 17.72 19.46 2.69
CA LEU A 46 16.25 19.34 2.59
C LEU A 46 15.77 17.91 2.24
N GLY A 47 16.64 16.91 2.34
CA GLY A 47 16.26 15.51 2.11
C GLY A 47 16.35 15.04 0.65
N GLY A 48 17.08 15.74 -0.21
CA GLY A 48 17.42 15.31 -1.57
C GLY A 48 18.18 13.98 -1.61
N ARG A 49 18.19 13.33 -2.76
CA ARG A 49 18.95 12.09 -2.97
C ARG A 49 20.45 12.41 -2.99
N ALA A 50 21.22 11.65 -2.21
CA ALA A 50 22.66 11.77 -2.13
C ALA A 50 23.35 10.56 -2.78
N GLU A 51 24.48 10.80 -3.46
CA GLU A 51 25.33 9.78 -4.08
C GLU A 51 26.76 9.92 -3.54
N GLY A 52 27.51 8.82 -3.52
CA GLY A 52 28.86 8.81 -2.91
C GLY A 52 29.89 9.64 -3.68
N ASP A 53 29.69 9.83 -4.97
CA ASP A 53 30.53 10.65 -5.87
C ASP A 53 30.40 12.18 -5.59
N MET A 54 29.38 12.59 -4.83
CA MET A 54 29.23 13.97 -4.34
C MET A 54 30.22 14.32 -3.23
N VAL A 55 30.86 13.33 -2.61
CA VAL A 55 31.93 13.54 -1.61
C VAL A 55 33.21 13.96 -2.34
N ARG A 56 33.89 15.01 -1.83
CA ARG A 56 35.17 15.49 -2.38
C ARG A 56 36.19 14.35 -2.49
N ALA A 57 36.88 14.28 -3.61
CA ALA A 57 37.90 13.27 -3.85
C ALA A 57 38.96 13.28 -2.73
N GLY A 58 39.25 12.12 -2.16
CA GLY A 58 40.16 11.96 -1.04
C GLY A 58 39.56 12.20 0.36
N ALA A 59 38.31 12.64 0.47
CA ALA A 59 37.62 12.78 1.75
C ALA A 59 36.76 11.54 2.07
N ALA A 60 36.67 11.18 3.34
CA ALA A 60 35.86 10.04 3.80
C ALA A 60 34.36 10.37 3.83
N ARG A 61 34.01 11.65 4.02
CA ARG A 61 32.62 12.10 4.13
C ARG A 61 32.49 13.59 3.76
N ALA A 62 31.31 13.95 3.31
CA ALA A 62 30.84 15.34 3.23
C ALA A 62 29.89 15.64 4.40
N ASP A 63 29.94 16.87 4.90
CA ASP A 63 29.11 17.36 6.00
C ASP A 63 28.48 18.70 5.56
N LEU A 64 27.14 18.72 5.49
CA LEU A 64 26.36 19.84 5.03
C LEU A 64 25.41 20.28 6.15
N CYS A 65 25.37 21.58 6.45
CA CYS A 65 24.56 22.11 7.52
C CYS A 65 23.88 23.41 7.12
N ALA A 66 22.56 23.48 7.23
CA ALA A 66 21.74 24.66 6.95
C ALA A 66 21.02 25.09 8.23
N ARG A 67 21.23 26.34 8.64
CA ARG A 67 20.60 26.96 9.81
C ARG A 67 19.52 27.92 9.37
N PHE A 68 18.31 27.74 9.90
CA PHE A 68 17.13 28.55 9.61
C PHE A 68 16.67 29.29 10.86
N SER A 69 16.30 30.55 10.70
CA SER A 69 15.54 31.32 11.69
C SER A 69 14.04 31.09 11.47
N LEU A 70 13.32 30.71 12.52
CA LEU A 70 11.90 30.35 12.49
C LEU A 70 10.96 31.50 12.89
N LYS A 71 11.46 32.76 12.95
CA LYS A 71 10.66 33.91 13.40
C LYS A 71 9.38 34.09 12.60
N ASP A 72 9.45 33.84 11.29
CA ASP A 72 8.37 34.10 10.33
C ASP A 72 7.81 32.78 9.73
N THR A 73 7.92 31.67 10.45
CA THR A 73 7.52 30.32 9.98
C THR A 73 6.72 29.55 11.02
N PRO A 74 5.49 29.99 11.34
CA PRO A 74 4.68 29.31 12.35
C PRO A 74 4.33 27.86 11.97
N ALA A 75 4.24 27.56 10.67
CA ALA A 75 3.98 26.19 10.20
C ALA A 75 5.15 25.24 10.52
N ALA A 76 6.40 25.68 10.30
CA ALA A 76 7.58 24.88 10.64
C ALA A 76 7.74 24.69 12.16
N LEU A 77 7.43 25.73 12.96
CA LEU A 77 7.43 25.61 14.43
C LEU A 77 6.44 24.55 14.90
N ARG A 78 5.19 24.61 14.45
CA ARG A 78 4.16 23.60 14.80
C ARG A 78 4.56 22.20 14.39
N TRP A 79 5.19 22.05 13.23
CA TRP A 79 5.67 20.75 12.76
C TRP A 79 6.79 20.21 13.67
N LEU A 80 7.75 21.05 14.08
CA LEU A 80 8.81 20.67 15.01
C LEU A 80 8.28 20.28 16.38
N GLU A 81 7.34 21.05 16.94
CA GLU A 81 6.66 20.74 18.20
C GLU A 81 5.91 19.40 18.12
N ALA A 82 5.13 19.16 17.06
CA ALA A 82 4.39 17.92 16.86
C ALA A 82 5.31 16.69 16.75
N ASN A 83 6.55 16.86 16.27
CA ASN A 83 7.54 15.78 16.16
C ASN A 83 8.56 15.75 17.32
N GLN A 84 8.43 16.60 18.33
CA GLN A 84 9.35 16.70 19.49
C GLN A 84 10.80 16.98 19.08
N LEU A 85 10.99 17.84 18.07
CA LEU A 85 12.27 18.20 17.47
C LEU A 85 12.57 19.71 17.60
N GLU A 86 11.80 20.44 18.40
CA GLU A 86 11.97 21.87 18.63
C GLU A 86 13.29 22.22 19.33
N ASP A 87 13.91 23.33 18.92
CA ASP A 87 15.08 23.93 19.57
C ASP A 87 14.98 25.47 19.52
N GLY A 88 14.07 26.00 20.30
CA GLY A 88 13.78 27.43 20.37
C GLY A 88 13.24 28.00 19.05
N ARG A 89 13.88 29.08 18.54
CA ARG A 89 13.47 29.77 17.32
C ARG A 89 14.42 29.56 16.15
N GLU A 90 15.25 28.55 16.22
CA GLU A 90 16.16 28.14 15.17
C GLU A 90 15.90 26.68 14.76
N CYS A 91 16.29 26.34 13.56
CA CYS A 91 16.25 24.97 13.06
C CYS A 91 17.55 24.68 12.31
N LEU A 92 18.22 23.60 12.71
CA LEU A 92 19.45 23.14 12.10
C LEU A 92 19.17 21.86 11.32
N LEU A 93 19.27 21.92 9.99
CA LEU A 93 19.21 20.75 9.12
C LEU A 93 20.62 20.34 8.76
N ARG A 94 21.00 19.11 9.07
CA ARG A 94 22.34 18.58 8.76
C ARG A 94 22.26 17.30 7.96
N ARG A 95 23.14 17.19 6.96
CA ARG A 95 23.30 16.01 6.13
C ARG A 95 24.74 15.54 6.14
N VAL A 96 24.97 14.28 6.48
CA VAL A 96 26.29 13.64 6.41
C VAL A 96 26.23 12.55 5.33
N ILE A 97 27.16 12.62 4.36
CA ILE A 97 27.24 11.71 3.22
C ILE A 97 28.62 11.06 3.27
N SER A 98 28.69 9.74 3.29
CA SER A 98 29.93 8.98 3.25
C SER A 98 30.31 8.63 1.80
N SER A 99 31.59 8.48 1.52
CA SER A 99 32.11 8.10 0.20
C SER A 99 31.62 6.74 -0.29
N ASP A 100 31.11 5.88 0.62
CA ASP A 100 30.45 4.60 0.30
C ASP A 100 28.98 4.74 -0.11
N GLY A 101 28.47 5.98 -0.24
CA GLY A 101 27.08 6.27 -0.63
C GLY A 101 26.06 6.27 0.51
N ARG A 102 26.44 5.88 1.72
CA ARG A 102 25.55 5.97 2.88
C ARG A 102 25.38 7.43 3.32
N SER A 103 24.17 7.78 3.73
CA SER A 103 23.90 9.14 4.21
C SER A 103 22.95 9.16 5.39
N ARG A 104 23.12 10.17 6.27
CA ARG A 104 22.30 10.38 7.47
C ARG A 104 21.81 11.82 7.51
N GLY A 105 20.54 12.01 7.89
CA GLY A 105 19.92 13.31 8.10
C GLY A 105 19.70 13.59 9.58
N PHE A 106 19.80 14.86 9.96
CA PHE A 106 19.59 15.30 11.34
C PHE A 106 18.78 16.59 11.35
N ILE A 107 17.86 16.70 12.30
CA ILE A 107 17.14 17.94 12.65
C ILE A 107 17.49 18.27 14.10
N ASN A 108 18.02 19.47 14.34
CA ASN A 108 18.44 19.94 15.67
C ASN A 108 19.28 18.89 16.44
N GLY A 109 20.20 18.24 15.73
CA GLY A 109 21.09 17.21 16.30
C GLY A 109 20.49 15.80 16.39
N THR A 110 19.19 15.64 16.27
CA THR A 110 18.51 14.34 16.30
C THR A 110 18.52 13.68 14.94
N ALA A 111 18.92 12.41 14.85
CA ALA A 111 18.89 11.65 13.60
C ALA A 111 17.45 11.34 13.17
N VAL A 112 17.11 11.66 11.92
CA VAL A 112 15.75 11.54 11.39
C VAL A 112 15.72 10.85 10.03
N PRO A 113 14.59 10.24 9.64
CA PRO A 113 14.36 9.76 8.28
C PRO A 113 14.38 10.92 7.27
N LEU A 114 14.74 10.62 6.01
CA LEU A 114 14.76 11.62 4.93
C LEU A 114 13.38 12.21 4.60
N SER A 115 12.31 11.46 4.87
CA SER A 115 10.93 11.96 4.73
C SER A 115 10.68 13.17 5.62
N GLN A 116 11.11 13.12 6.88
CA GLN A 116 10.96 14.23 7.82
C GLN A 116 11.78 15.45 7.41
N LEU A 117 13.01 15.25 6.87
CA LEU A 117 13.79 16.36 6.29
C LEU A 117 13.05 17.01 5.12
N ARG A 118 12.37 16.23 4.26
CA ARG A 118 11.60 16.76 3.13
C ARG A 118 10.36 17.52 3.59
N GLU A 119 9.61 16.95 4.51
CA GLU A 119 8.40 17.58 5.05
C GLU A 119 8.72 18.94 5.68
N LEU A 120 9.70 18.98 6.56
CA LEU A 120 10.13 20.23 7.18
C LEU A 120 10.77 21.18 6.17
N GLY A 121 11.58 20.65 5.24
CA GLY A 121 12.24 21.42 4.20
C GLY A 121 11.27 22.18 3.32
N GLN A 122 10.14 21.59 2.95
CA GLN A 122 9.08 22.23 2.16
C GLN A 122 8.44 23.43 2.87
N LEU A 123 8.44 23.42 4.22
CA LEU A 123 7.93 24.53 5.03
C LEU A 123 8.96 25.66 5.22
N LEU A 124 10.24 25.41 4.95
CA LEU A 124 11.35 26.34 5.19
C LEU A 124 11.80 27.08 3.92
N ILE A 125 11.88 26.36 2.79
CA ILE A 125 12.45 26.92 1.55
C ILE A 125 11.97 26.15 0.33
N GLN A 126 11.75 26.89 -0.78
CA GLN A 126 11.45 26.30 -2.08
C GLN A 126 12.60 26.59 -3.05
N ILE A 127 13.06 25.54 -3.74
CA ILE A 127 14.11 25.63 -4.75
C ILE A 127 13.49 25.49 -6.14
N HIS A 128 13.58 26.54 -6.92
CA HIS A 128 13.16 26.59 -8.31
C HIS A 128 14.40 26.45 -9.21
N GLY A 129 14.81 25.20 -9.47
CA GLY A 129 16.00 24.87 -10.25
C GLY A 129 15.72 24.70 -11.74
N GLN A 130 16.74 24.27 -12.48
CA GLN A 130 16.79 24.13 -13.94
C GLN A 130 15.61 23.36 -14.57
N HIS A 131 14.94 22.49 -13.82
CA HIS A 131 13.80 21.69 -14.26
C HIS A 131 12.45 22.09 -13.65
N ALA A 132 12.37 23.25 -12.98
CA ALA A 132 11.13 23.69 -12.33
C ALA A 132 9.97 23.84 -13.34
N HIS A 133 10.26 24.27 -14.58
CA HIS A 133 9.26 24.34 -15.66
C HIS A 133 8.73 22.96 -16.07
N GLN A 134 9.50 21.86 -15.90
CA GLN A 134 9.04 20.51 -16.21
C GLN A 134 8.05 19.99 -15.14
N GLN A 135 8.15 20.48 -13.92
CA GLN A 135 7.19 20.11 -12.85
C GLN A 135 5.82 20.76 -13.10
N LEU A 136 5.77 21.96 -13.67
CA LEU A 136 4.52 22.65 -14.02
C LEU A 136 3.69 21.93 -15.09
N ILE A 137 4.29 21.01 -15.83
CA ILE A 137 3.60 20.18 -16.83
C ILE A 137 2.75 19.10 -16.16
N LYS A 138 3.06 18.71 -14.93
CA LYS A 138 2.38 17.63 -14.23
C LYS A 138 1.07 18.11 -13.60
N PRO A 139 -0.08 17.42 -13.86
CA PRO A 139 -1.37 17.83 -13.30
C PRO A 139 -1.41 17.92 -11.78
N GLU A 140 -0.70 17.01 -11.08
CA GLU A 140 -0.65 17.00 -9.61
C GLU A 140 0.03 18.27 -9.07
N GLN A 141 1.07 18.77 -9.77
CA GLN A 141 1.76 19.99 -9.38
C GLN A 141 0.91 21.23 -9.68
N GLN A 142 0.14 21.22 -10.77
CA GLN A 142 -0.78 22.31 -11.11
C GLN A 142 -1.88 22.44 -10.04
N LYS A 143 -2.44 21.30 -9.59
CA LYS A 143 -3.40 21.25 -8.49
C LYS A 143 -2.79 21.77 -7.18
N ALA A 144 -1.62 21.28 -6.81
CA ALA A 144 -0.93 21.72 -5.59
C ALA A 144 -0.61 23.22 -5.58
N LEU A 145 -0.24 23.79 -6.74
CA LEU A 145 -0.01 25.22 -6.87
C LEU A 145 -1.30 26.03 -6.70
N LEU A 146 -2.40 25.60 -7.28
CA LEU A 146 -3.69 26.29 -7.12
C LEU A 146 -4.18 26.20 -5.68
N ASP A 147 -4.10 25.03 -5.04
CA ASP A 147 -4.49 24.83 -3.65
C ASP A 147 -3.60 25.64 -2.69
N GLY A 148 -2.29 25.67 -2.95
CA GLY A 148 -1.36 26.51 -2.20
C GLY A 148 -1.64 28.00 -2.35
N TYR A 149 -2.02 28.46 -3.55
CA TYR A 149 -2.42 29.84 -3.81
C TYR A 149 -3.76 30.19 -3.14
N ALA A 150 -4.72 29.25 -3.11
CA ALA A 150 -6.00 29.42 -2.42
C ALA A 150 -5.83 29.51 -0.89
N GLY A 151 -4.86 28.79 -0.31
CA GLY A 151 -4.57 28.79 1.12
C GLY A 151 -5.61 28.11 2.01
N GLU A 152 -6.60 27.43 1.42
CA GLU A 152 -7.73 26.79 2.13
C GLU A 152 -7.35 25.37 2.65
N TYR A 153 -6.26 25.30 3.42
CA TYR A 153 -5.73 24.03 3.95
C TYR A 153 -6.71 23.26 4.82
N ALA A 154 -7.58 23.95 5.55
CA ALA A 154 -8.61 23.30 6.38
C ALA A 154 -9.62 22.53 5.52
N LEU A 155 -10.00 23.08 4.36
CA LEU A 155 -10.95 22.43 3.47
C LEU A 155 -10.33 21.25 2.72
N THR A 156 -9.08 21.34 2.30
CA THR A 156 -8.35 20.22 1.69
C THR A 156 -8.15 19.07 2.69
N GLN A 157 -7.84 19.40 3.95
CA GLN A 157 -7.74 18.41 5.01
C GLN A 157 -9.10 17.72 5.29
N LEU A 158 -10.17 18.49 5.38
CA LEU A 158 -11.53 17.98 5.57
C LEU A 158 -11.93 17.04 4.41
N MET A 159 -11.56 17.39 3.18
CA MET A 159 -11.78 16.53 2.01
C MET A 159 -11.08 15.17 2.15
N ALA A 160 -9.80 15.19 2.53
CA ALA A 160 -9.01 13.99 2.76
C ALA A 160 -9.59 13.13 3.90
N ASP A 161 -10.13 13.73 4.95
CA ASP A 161 -10.75 13.04 6.08
C ASP A 161 -12.06 12.36 5.67
N HIS A 162 -12.97 13.07 4.98
CA HIS A 162 -14.22 12.50 4.49
C HIS A 162 -13.98 11.40 3.45
N TYR A 163 -13.01 11.56 2.56
CA TYR A 163 -12.64 10.50 1.62
C TYR A 163 -12.14 9.24 2.34
N ARG A 164 -11.29 9.39 3.38
CA ARG A 164 -10.81 8.26 4.18
C ARG A 164 -11.95 7.52 4.87
N GLN A 165 -12.89 8.26 5.47
CA GLN A 165 -14.07 7.68 6.13
C GLN A 165 -14.94 6.90 5.12
N TRP A 166 -15.24 7.49 3.97
CA TRP A 166 -15.98 6.81 2.92
C TRP A 166 -15.28 5.54 2.45
N HIS A 167 -14.00 5.62 2.15
CA HIS A 167 -13.20 4.48 1.67
C HIS A 167 -13.08 3.37 2.71
N GLN A 168 -13.00 3.73 3.99
CA GLN A 168 -13.02 2.76 5.09
C GLN A 168 -14.38 2.05 5.17
N SER A 169 -15.49 2.78 5.15
CA SER A 169 -16.84 2.20 5.15
C SER A 169 -17.07 1.29 3.94
N CYS A 170 -16.57 1.64 2.76
CA CYS A 170 -16.63 0.77 1.58
C CYS A 170 -15.88 -0.56 1.80
N ARG A 171 -14.71 -0.52 2.41
CA ARG A 171 -13.94 -1.73 2.74
C ARG A 171 -14.65 -2.60 3.76
N GLU A 172 -15.20 -2.00 4.80
CA GLU A 172 -15.97 -2.71 5.82
C GLU A 172 -17.21 -3.38 5.21
N LEU A 173 -17.97 -2.65 4.38
CA LEU A 173 -19.11 -3.23 3.66
C LEU A 173 -18.71 -4.39 2.75
N ALA A 174 -17.63 -4.24 1.98
CA ALA A 174 -17.14 -5.30 1.09
C ALA A 174 -16.72 -6.56 1.87
N LEU A 175 -16.03 -6.39 3.02
CA LEU A 175 -15.66 -7.49 3.88
C LEU A 175 -16.89 -8.21 4.46
N HIS A 176 -17.87 -7.46 4.95
CA HIS A 176 -19.12 -8.02 5.47
C HIS A 176 -19.95 -8.70 4.38
N GLN A 177 -19.97 -8.17 3.15
CA GLN A 177 -20.64 -8.83 2.02
C GLN A 177 -20.00 -10.16 1.67
N GLN A 178 -18.67 -10.23 1.64
CA GLN A 178 -17.94 -11.48 1.41
C GLN A 178 -18.26 -12.49 2.51
N GLN A 179 -18.16 -12.09 3.77
CA GLN A 179 -18.51 -12.96 4.92
C GLN A 179 -19.96 -13.42 4.88
N SER A 180 -20.89 -12.57 4.45
CA SER A 180 -22.30 -12.93 4.29
C SER A 180 -22.51 -13.96 3.18
N GLN A 181 -21.81 -13.82 2.05
CA GLN A 181 -21.84 -14.81 0.97
C GLN A 181 -21.29 -16.17 1.41
N GLU A 182 -20.15 -16.16 2.11
CA GLU A 182 -19.56 -17.39 2.67
C GLU A 182 -20.50 -18.05 3.68
N ARG A 183 -21.19 -17.26 4.53
CA ARG A 183 -22.21 -17.76 5.47
C ARG A 183 -23.41 -18.35 4.76
N THR A 184 -23.93 -17.67 3.72
CA THR A 184 -25.08 -18.19 2.95
C THR A 184 -24.74 -19.52 2.31
N ALA A 185 -23.59 -19.63 1.67
CA ALA A 185 -23.12 -20.88 1.08
C ALA A 185 -22.92 -21.99 2.15
N ARG A 186 -22.42 -21.62 3.32
CA ARG A 186 -22.27 -22.57 4.45
C ARG A 186 -23.63 -22.97 5.02
N ALA A 187 -24.58 -22.05 5.14
CA ALA A 187 -25.94 -22.34 5.60
C ALA A 187 -26.68 -23.31 4.65
N GLU A 188 -26.59 -23.09 3.34
CA GLU A 188 -27.17 -24.02 2.34
C GLU A 188 -26.55 -25.42 2.44
N LEU A 189 -25.24 -25.50 2.62
CA LEU A 189 -24.57 -26.79 2.82
C LEU A 189 -25.00 -27.46 4.11
N LEU A 190 -25.12 -26.70 5.21
CA LEU A 190 -25.60 -27.19 6.51
C LEU A 190 -27.02 -27.70 6.43
N GLU A 191 -27.91 -26.96 5.77
CA GLU A 191 -29.31 -27.38 5.58
C GLU A 191 -29.38 -28.72 4.84
N TYR A 192 -28.60 -28.89 3.78
CA TYR A 192 -28.52 -30.16 3.04
C TYR A 192 -27.99 -31.28 3.94
N GLN A 193 -26.90 -31.07 4.68
CA GLN A 193 -26.31 -32.07 5.56
C GLN A 193 -27.24 -32.45 6.73
N LEU A 194 -27.84 -31.44 7.35
CA LEU A 194 -28.78 -31.64 8.45
C LEU A 194 -30.05 -32.38 8.00
N LYS A 195 -30.57 -32.08 6.82
CA LYS A 195 -31.74 -32.80 6.26
C LYS A 195 -31.46 -34.29 6.13
N GLU A 196 -30.32 -34.68 5.59
CA GLU A 196 -29.92 -36.05 5.38
C GLU A 196 -29.70 -36.79 6.71
N LEU A 197 -29.02 -36.13 7.67
CA LEU A 197 -28.77 -36.70 8.99
C LEU A 197 -30.03 -36.76 9.85
N ASN A 198 -30.93 -35.78 9.72
CA ASN A 198 -32.21 -35.77 10.42
C ASN A 198 -33.14 -36.90 9.96
N GLU A 199 -33.16 -37.23 8.64
CA GLU A 199 -33.88 -38.39 8.11
C GLU A 199 -33.34 -39.72 8.67
N PHE A 200 -32.06 -39.81 8.94
CA PHE A 200 -31.42 -40.98 9.53
C PHE A 200 -31.57 -41.01 11.05
N ASN A 201 -31.52 -39.82 11.71
CA ASN A 201 -31.60 -39.62 13.15
C ASN A 201 -30.62 -40.50 13.95
N PRO A 202 -29.29 -40.23 13.84
CA PRO A 202 -28.28 -41.04 14.51
C PRO A 202 -28.35 -40.85 16.02
N GLN A 203 -28.33 -41.94 16.80
CA GLN A 203 -28.36 -41.90 18.25
C GLN A 203 -26.98 -42.27 18.83
N ALA A 204 -26.65 -41.63 19.97
CA ALA A 204 -25.39 -41.93 20.65
C ALA A 204 -25.32 -43.39 21.15
N GLY A 205 -24.25 -44.11 20.85
CA GLY A 205 -24.04 -45.48 21.22
C GLY A 205 -24.88 -46.51 20.43
N GLU A 206 -25.65 -46.04 19.43
CA GLU A 206 -26.49 -46.95 18.62
C GLU A 206 -25.63 -47.87 17.77
N PHE A 207 -24.56 -47.39 17.18
CA PHE A 207 -23.74 -48.17 16.26
C PHE A 207 -23.12 -49.37 16.93
N GLU A 208 -22.55 -49.20 18.11
CA GLU A 208 -21.93 -50.29 18.88
C GLU A 208 -22.97 -51.35 19.26
N GLN A 209 -24.18 -50.93 19.67
CA GLN A 209 -25.25 -51.82 20.05
C GLN A 209 -25.75 -52.65 18.86
N ILE A 210 -26.03 -52.02 17.72
CA ILE A 210 -26.53 -52.71 16.53
C ILE A 210 -25.46 -53.58 15.86
N ASP A 211 -24.18 -53.18 15.91
CA ASP A 211 -23.06 -53.97 15.39
C ASP A 211 -22.82 -55.21 16.24
N GLU A 212 -22.92 -55.12 17.57
CA GLU A 212 -22.84 -56.27 18.47
C GLU A 212 -24.03 -57.21 18.27
N GLU A 213 -25.26 -56.69 18.17
CA GLU A 213 -26.46 -57.49 17.88
C GLU A 213 -26.36 -58.17 16.50
N TYR A 214 -25.90 -57.48 15.46
CA TYR A 214 -25.69 -58.01 14.11
C TYR A 214 -24.68 -59.18 14.12
N LYS A 215 -23.52 -59.00 14.77
CA LYS A 215 -22.48 -60.02 14.87
C LYS A 215 -23.00 -61.28 15.58
N ARG A 216 -23.82 -61.11 16.62
CA ARG A 216 -24.44 -62.24 17.36
C ARG A 216 -25.41 -63.02 16.45
N LEU A 217 -26.33 -62.29 15.76
CA LEU A 217 -27.33 -62.92 14.88
C LEU A 217 -26.70 -63.53 13.62
N ALA A 218 -25.71 -62.88 13.01
CA ALA A 218 -24.99 -63.43 11.85
C ALA A 218 -24.21 -64.70 12.21
N ASN A 219 -23.56 -64.74 13.38
CA ASN A 219 -22.89 -65.97 13.90
C ASN A 219 -23.88 -67.06 14.18
N SER A 220 -25.06 -66.74 14.73
CA SER A 220 -26.13 -67.76 14.97
C SER A 220 -26.63 -68.40 13.67
N GLY A 221 -26.77 -67.60 12.58
CA GLY A 221 -27.14 -68.07 11.25
C GLY A 221 -26.11 -69.02 10.66
N GLN A 222 -24.82 -68.74 10.79
CA GLN A 222 -23.74 -69.61 10.33
C GLN A 222 -23.67 -70.90 11.16
N LEU A 223 -23.82 -70.79 12.48
CA LEU A 223 -23.86 -71.93 13.38
C LEU A 223 -25.04 -72.89 13.05
N LEU A 224 -26.23 -72.30 12.83
CA LEU A 224 -27.40 -73.09 12.44
C LEU A 224 -27.20 -73.84 11.11
N SER A 225 -26.77 -73.11 10.07
CA SER A 225 -26.52 -73.67 8.75
C SER A 225 -25.49 -74.78 8.78
N THR A 226 -24.39 -74.63 9.54
CA THR A 226 -23.33 -75.59 9.66
C THR A 226 -23.80 -76.80 10.49
N SER A 227 -24.53 -76.58 11.61
CA SER A 227 -25.11 -77.64 12.45
C SER A 227 -26.17 -78.43 11.70
N GLN A 228 -27.01 -77.80 10.90
CA GLN A 228 -28.01 -78.43 10.05
C GLN A 228 -27.38 -79.33 8.98
N THR A 229 -26.27 -78.89 8.39
CA THR A 229 -25.49 -79.66 7.44
C THR A 229 -24.91 -80.91 8.13
N ALA A 230 -24.34 -80.75 9.33
CA ALA A 230 -23.81 -81.85 10.11
C ALA A 230 -24.92 -82.83 10.53
N LEU A 231 -26.08 -82.34 10.95
CA LEU A 231 -27.25 -83.14 11.31
C LEU A 231 -27.78 -83.95 10.11
N ASN A 232 -27.86 -83.36 8.93
CA ASN A 232 -28.24 -84.08 7.70
C ASN A 232 -27.25 -85.18 7.36
N MET A 233 -25.97 -84.94 7.56
CA MET A 233 -24.96 -86.02 7.35
C MET A 233 -25.04 -87.12 8.37
N LEU A 234 -25.39 -86.81 9.64
CA LEU A 234 -25.47 -87.78 10.72
C LEU A 234 -26.77 -88.62 10.67
N ALA A 235 -27.95 -87.95 10.58
CA ALA A 235 -29.24 -88.61 10.83
C ALA A 235 -30.35 -88.23 9.82
N ASP A 236 -30.54 -86.92 9.47
CA ASP A 236 -31.76 -86.46 8.79
C ASP A 236 -31.68 -86.46 7.26
N GLY A 237 -30.53 -86.73 6.63
CA GLY A 237 -30.33 -86.73 5.19
C GLY A 237 -31.18 -87.86 4.51
N GLU A 238 -31.92 -87.41 3.44
CA GLU A 238 -32.88 -88.34 2.76
C GLU A 238 -32.20 -89.46 1.96
N ASP A 239 -31.05 -89.22 1.34
CA ASP A 239 -30.42 -90.15 0.43
C ASP A 239 -29.41 -91.09 1.12
N VAL A 240 -28.48 -90.59 1.90
CA VAL A 240 -27.44 -91.34 2.62
C VAL A 240 -27.01 -90.56 3.86
N ASN A 241 -27.38 -91.08 5.03
CA ASN A 241 -26.89 -90.57 6.30
C ASN A 241 -26.09 -91.66 7.06
N LEU A 242 -25.24 -91.18 8.02
CA LEU A 242 -24.36 -92.09 8.75
C LEU A 242 -25.13 -93.13 9.54
N GLN A 243 -26.28 -92.80 10.11
CA GLN A 243 -27.16 -93.65 10.86
C GLN A 243 -27.74 -94.78 9.99
N SER A 244 -28.20 -94.46 8.76
CA SER A 244 -28.71 -95.44 7.82
C SER A 244 -27.62 -96.39 7.28
N GLN A 245 -26.42 -95.83 7.03
CA GLN A 245 -25.27 -96.65 6.62
C GLN A 245 -24.85 -97.62 7.71
N LEU A 246 -24.77 -97.12 8.94
CA LEU A 246 -24.40 -97.95 10.07
C LEU A 246 -25.45 -99.09 10.35
N TYR A 247 -26.72 -98.74 10.17
CA TYR A 247 -27.80 -99.72 10.23
C TYR A 247 -27.60 -100.81 9.21
N ASN A 248 -27.31 -100.48 7.96
CA ASN A 248 -27.07 -101.51 6.92
C ASN A 248 -25.86 -102.41 7.22
N VAL A 249 -24.74 -101.79 7.69
CA VAL A 249 -23.52 -102.49 8.08
C VAL A 249 -23.82 -103.41 9.25
N ARG A 250 -24.56 -102.94 10.26
CA ARG A 250 -24.99 -103.79 11.43
C ARG A 250 -25.83 -104.94 10.99
N GLN A 251 -26.77 -104.78 10.01
CA GLN A 251 -27.59 -105.88 9.50
C GLN A 251 -26.76 -106.95 8.80
N LEU A 252 -25.79 -106.52 7.96
CA LEU A 252 -24.85 -107.46 7.31
C LEU A 252 -24.00 -108.25 8.32
N VAL A 253 -23.51 -107.59 9.37
CA VAL A 253 -22.71 -108.24 10.43
C VAL A 253 -23.59 -109.13 11.29
N THR A 254 -24.87 -108.83 11.53
CA THR A 254 -25.82 -109.68 12.21
C THR A 254 -26.03 -111.04 11.47
N GLU A 255 -26.15 -110.99 10.14
CA GLU A 255 -26.22 -112.19 9.30
C GLU A 255 -24.96 -113.06 9.41
N LEU A 256 -23.78 -112.39 9.45
CA LEU A 256 -22.49 -113.07 9.58
C LEU A 256 -22.27 -113.65 10.99
N THR A 257 -22.79 -113.02 12.07
CA THR A 257 -22.74 -113.58 13.43
C THR A 257 -23.57 -114.91 13.56
N GLY A 258 -24.64 -115.01 12.74
CA GLY A 258 -25.39 -116.33 12.62
C GLY A 258 -24.55 -117.44 12.00
N MET A 259 -23.45 -117.14 11.29
CA MET A 259 -22.52 -118.08 10.68
C MET A 259 -21.25 -118.32 11.52
N ASP A 260 -20.70 -117.27 12.19
CA ASP A 260 -19.54 -117.36 13.09
C ASP A 260 -19.74 -116.44 14.31
N SER A 261 -19.93 -117.05 15.49
CA SER A 261 -20.17 -116.36 16.77
C SER A 261 -19.00 -115.51 17.25
N LYS A 262 -17.81 -115.64 16.67
CA LYS A 262 -16.65 -114.74 16.98
C LYS A 262 -16.86 -113.30 16.56
N LEU A 263 -17.84 -113.03 15.72
CA LEU A 263 -18.18 -111.66 15.26
C LEU A 263 -19.15 -110.92 16.19
N SER A 264 -19.60 -111.56 17.30
CA SER A 264 -20.50 -110.90 18.27
C SER A 264 -19.90 -109.62 18.85
N GLY A 265 -18.60 -109.63 19.19
CA GLY A 265 -17.94 -108.43 19.70
C GLY A 265 -17.85 -107.26 18.69
N VAL A 266 -17.87 -107.53 17.37
CA VAL A 266 -17.96 -106.52 16.34
C VAL A 266 -19.39 -105.95 16.27
N LEU A 267 -20.41 -106.79 16.43
CA LEU A 267 -21.80 -106.39 16.48
C LEU A 267 -22.08 -105.45 17.67
N ASP A 268 -21.57 -105.85 18.88
CA ASP A 268 -21.71 -105.00 20.09
C ASP A 268 -21.09 -103.59 19.89
N MET A 269 -19.90 -103.53 19.27
CA MET A 269 -19.27 -102.27 18.95
C MET A 269 -20.07 -101.43 17.95
N LEU A 270 -20.72 -102.06 16.96
CA LEU A 270 -21.57 -101.32 15.99
C LEU A 270 -22.90 -100.90 16.62
N GLU A 271 -23.42 -101.62 17.61
CA GLU A 271 -24.60 -101.20 18.38
C GLU A 271 -24.30 -100.01 19.27
N GLU A 272 -23.17 -100.01 19.96
CA GLU A 272 -22.72 -98.92 20.77
C GLU A 272 -22.46 -97.62 19.90
N ALA A 273 -21.83 -97.78 18.74
CA ALA A 273 -21.64 -96.68 17.77
C ALA A 273 -22.98 -96.11 17.27
N ALA A 274 -23.99 -96.97 17.02
CA ALA A 274 -25.32 -96.51 16.58
C ALA A 274 -26.03 -95.67 17.65
N ILE A 275 -25.90 -96.06 18.93
CA ILE A 275 -26.47 -95.28 20.05
C ILE A 275 -25.79 -93.91 20.12
N GLN A 276 -24.46 -93.86 20.07
CA GLN A 276 -23.70 -92.60 20.16
C GLN A 276 -23.99 -91.66 18.99
N ILE A 277 -24.14 -92.16 17.76
CA ILE A 277 -24.52 -91.39 16.59
C ILE A 277 -25.94 -90.84 16.76
N SER A 278 -26.88 -91.64 17.28
CA SER A 278 -28.24 -91.14 17.55
C SER A 278 -28.26 -90.01 18.60
N GLU A 279 -27.56 -90.25 19.73
CA GLU A 279 -27.44 -89.21 20.77
C GLU A 279 -26.80 -87.92 20.25
N ALA A 280 -25.73 -88.01 19.45
CA ALA A 280 -25.09 -86.86 18.84
C ALA A 280 -26.04 -86.11 17.87
N GLY A 281 -26.88 -86.87 17.12
CA GLY A 281 -27.92 -86.28 16.27
C GLY A 281 -29.00 -85.55 17.06
N ASP A 282 -29.45 -86.13 18.18
CA ASP A 282 -30.46 -85.53 19.04
C ASP A 282 -29.92 -84.28 19.75
N GLU A 283 -28.69 -84.32 20.24
CA GLU A 283 -28.02 -83.10 20.82
C GLU A 283 -27.86 -82.01 19.81
N LEU A 284 -27.44 -82.27 18.57
CA LEU A 284 -27.36 -81.31 17.50
C LEU A 284 -28.72 -80.72 17.12
N ARG A 285 -29.79 -81.52 17.12
CA ARG A 285 -31.16 -81.05 16.84
C ARG A 285 -31.63 -80.10 17.93
N HIS A 286 -31.43 -80.44 19.20
CA HIS A 286 -31.74 -79.57 20.33
C HIS A 286 -30.90 -78.29 20.32
N TYR A 287 -29.65 -78.36 19.85
CA TYR A 287 -28.83 -77.16 19.69
C TYR A 287 -29.39 -76.23 18.59
N CYS A 288 -29.78 -76.74 17.42
CA CYS A 288 -30.40 -75.99 16.33
C CYS A 288 -31.72 -75.35 16.76
N ASP A 289 -32.57 -76.05 17.53
CA ASP A 289 -33.86 -75.53 18.02
C ASP A 289 -33.70 -74.37 19.04
N ARG A 290 -32.56 -74.25 19.71
CA ARG A 290 -32.26 -73.18 20.67
C ARG A 290 -31.63 -71.96 20.01
N LEU A 291 -31.16 -72.05 18.75
CA LEU A 291 -30.60 -70.89 18.04
C LEU A 291 -31.75 -70.03 17.58
N ASP A 292 -31.86 -68.83 18.23
CA ASP A 292 -32.84 -67.85 17.88
C ASP A 292 -32.39 -67.09 16.61
N LEU A 293 -33.11 -67.28 15.51
CA LEU A 293 -32.91 -66.69 14.23
C LEU A 293 -34.09 -65.80 13.89
N ASP A 294 -33.84 -64.49 13.88
CA ASP A 294 -34.74 -63.50 13.26
C ASP A 294 -34.14 -62.97 11.99
N PRO A 295 -34.42 -63.50 10.79
CA PRO A 295 -33.89 -63.07 9.52
C PRO A 295 -34.33 -61.66 9.19
N ASN A 296 -35.51 -61.22 9.65
CA ASN A 296 -36.00 -59.84 9.39
C ASN A 296 -35.19 -58.84 10.21
N ARG A 297 -34.94 -59.19 11.47
CA ARG A 297 -34.11 -58.34 12.37
C ARG A 297 -32.67 -58.24 11.87
N LEU A 298 -32.08 -59.33 11.40
CA LEU A 298 -30.74 -59.33 10.82
C LEU A 298 -30.67 -58.41 9.59
N PHE A 299 -31.64 -58.44 8.70
CA PHE A 299 -31.75 -57.59 7.52
C PHE A 299 -31.93 -56.10 7.90
N GLU A 300 -32.77 -55.82 8.89
CA GLU A 300 -32.95 -54.44 9.41
C GLU A 300 -31.62 -53.87 9.95
N LEU A 301 -30.90 -54.64 10.75
CA LEU A 301 -29.60 -54.23 11.31
C LEU A 301 -28.58 -54.02 10.22
N GLU A 302 -28.50 -54.92 9.23
CA GLU A 302 -27.60 -54.79 8.08
C GLU A 302 -27.88 -53.50 7.30
N GLN A 303 -29.12 -53.20 7.01
CA GLN A 303 -29.49 -51.94 6.34
C GLN A 303 -29.16 -50.71 7.18
N ARG A 304 -29.46 -50.75 8.49
CA ARG A 304 -29.19 -49.62 9.39
C ARG A 304 -27.68 -49.34 9.50
N ILE A 305 -26.88 -50.42 9.72
CA ILE A 305 -25.40 -50.34 9.78
C ILE A 305 -24.83 -49.83 8.45
N SER A 306 -25.26 -50.39 7.32
CA SER A 306 -24.79 -50.01 6.00
C SER A 306 -25.08 -48.53 5.72
N ARG A 307 -26.27 -48.05 6.07
CA ARG A 307 -26.65 -46.65 5.91
C ARG A 307 -25.83 -45.72 6.81
N GLN A 308 -25.57 -46.13 8.07
CA GLN A 308 -24.74 -45.38 9.01
C GLN A 308 -23.28 -45.25 8.54
N ILE A 309 -22.70 -46.37 8.08
CA ILE A 309 -21.33 -46.36 7.51
C ILE A 309 -21.25 -45.49 6.27
N SER A 310 -22.27 -45.54 5.38
CA SER A 310 -22.32 -44.70 4.19
C SER A 310 -22.37 -43.21 4.52
N LEU A 311 -23.20 -42.80 5.49
CA LEU A 311 -23.29 -41.43 5.98
C LEU A 311 -21.99 -40.97 6.64
N ALA A 312 -21.43 -41.81 7.53
CA ALA A 312 -20.17 -41.53 8.20
C ALA A 312 -19.03 -41.29 7.20
N ARG A 313 -18.93 -42.17 6.18
CA ARG A 313 -17.95 -42.00 5.10
C ARG A 313 -18.17 -40.73 4.28
N LYS A 314 -19.41 -40.37 3.98
CA LYS A 314 -19.75 -39.13 3.25
C LYS A 314 -19.35 -37.88 4.03
N HIS A 315 -19.53 -37.90 5.35
CA HIS A 315 -19.19 -36.78 6.23
C HIS A 315 -17.77 -36.84 6.81
N HIS A 316 -16.96 -37.82 6.40
CA HIS A 316 -15.56 -37.99 6.83
C HIS A 316 -15.39 -38.19 8.35
N VAL A 317 -16.34 -38.84 8.97
CA VAL A 317 -16.31 -39.23 10.40
C VAL A 317 -16.43 -40.75 10.57
N THR A 318 -16.18 -41.26 11.77
CA THR A 318 -16.48 -42.65 12.06
C THR A 318 -17.98 -42.86 12.36
N PRO A 319 -18.53 -44.05 12.20
CA PRO A 319 -19.94 -44.34 12.52
C PRO A 319 -20.33 -43.99 13.95
N GLU A 320 -19.42 -44.16 14.90
CA GLU A 320 -19.60 -43.84 16.32
C GLU A 320 -19.65 -42.36 16.58
N GLU A 321 -18.92 -41.53 15.78
CA GLU A 321 -18.86 -40.09 15.89
C GLU A 321 -20.03 -39.35 15.20
N LEU A 322 -20.80 -40.08 14.36
CA LEU A 322 -21.87 -39.48 13.56
C LEU A 322 -22.93 -38.71 14.40
N PRO A 323 -23.36 -39.15 15.59
CA PRO A 323 -24.30 -38.44 16.45
C PRO A 323 -23.71 -37.10 16.97
N ASN A 324 -22.43 -37.12 17.37
CA ASN A 324 -21.74 -35.90 17.85
C ASN A 324 -21.54 -34.90 16.71
N TYR A 325 -21.21 -35.39 15.53
CA TYR A 325 -21.11 -34.57 14.32
C TYR A 325 -22.47 -33.91 13.97
N TYR A 326 -23.56 -34.68 14.02
CA TYR A 326 -24.89 -34.14 13.80
C TYR A 326 -25.24 -33.03 14.80
N GLN A 327 -24.91 -33.19 16.08
CA GLN A 327 -25.12 -32.20 17.11
C GLN A 327 -24.30 -30.93 16.85
N SER A 328 -23.03 -31.08 16.43
CA SER A 328 -22.17 -29.92 16.09
C SER A 328 -22.69 -29.10 14.91
N LEU A 329 -23.31 -29.75 13.91
CA LEU A 329 -23.94 -29.07 12.79
C LEU A 329 -25.19 -28.28 13.21
N LEU A 330 -25.98 -28.80 14.16
CA LEU A 330 -27.13 -28.07 14.73
C LEU A 330 -26.69 -26.82 15.50
N GLU A 331 -25.63 -26.93 16.27
CA GLU A 331 -25.04 -25.80 17.01
C GLU A 331 -24.49 -24.74 16.04
N GLU A 332 -23.82 -25.17 14.97
CA GLU A 332 -23.31 -24.27 13.93
C GLU A 332 -24.46 -23.53 13.22
N GLN A 333 -25.56 -24.22 12.91
CA GLN A 333 -26.74 -23.60 12.30
C GLN A 333 -27.31 -22.49 13.19
N GLN A 334 -27.47 -22.74 14.49
CA GLN A 334 -27.98 -21.75 15.44
C GLN A 334 -27.09 -20.51 15.53
N GLN A 335 -25.75 -20.68 15.47
CA GLN A 335 -24.80 -19.57 15.49
C GLN A 335 -24.85 -18.69 14.22
N LEU A 336 -25.21 -19.27 13.08
CA LEU A 336 -25.31 -18.53 11.81
C LEU A 336 -26.57 -17.66 11.73
N ASP A 337 -27.64 -18.02 12.41
CA ASP A 337 -28.92 -17.27 12.39
C ASP A 337 -28.87 -15.95 13.20
N ASP A 338 -28.01 -15.85 14.22
CA ASP A 338 -27.96 -14.70 15.14
C ASP A 338 -27.28 -13.44 14.58
N GLN A 339 -26.72 -13.43 13.34
CA GLN A 339 -25.81 -12.36 12.85
C GLN A 339 -26.29 -11.58 11.61
N ALA A 340 -27.58 -11.57 11.29
CA ALA A 340 -28.10 -11.05 10.00
C ALA A 340 -28.22 -9.50 9.87
N ASP A 341 -28.16 -8.68 10.96
CA ASP A 341 -28.65 -7.29 10.97
C ASP A 341 -27.66 -6.18 10.56
N SER A 342 -26.39 -6.47 10.18
CA SER A 342 -25.37 -5.41 10.06
C SER A 342 -25.16 -4.81 8.65
N LEU A 343 -25.59 -5.46 7.57
CA LEU A 343 -25.31 -5.01 6.17
C LEU A 343 -26.07 -3.75 5.76
N GLU A 344 -27.31 -3.58 6.23
CA GLU A 344 -28.13 -2.41 5.89
C GLU A 344 -27.56 -1.14 6.53
N THR A 345 -27.15 -1.23 7.79
CA THR A 345 -26.53 -0.10 8.53
C THR A 345 -25.19 0.32 7.89
N LEU A 346 -24.36 -0.64 7.45
CA LEU A 346 -23.11 -0.36 6.75
C LEU A 346 -23.36 0.27 5.37
N SER A 347 -24.36 -0.18 4.64
CA SER A 347 -24.74 0.42 3.35
C SER A 347 -25.21 1.86 3.52
N LEU A 348 -25.99 2.16 4.56
CA LEU A 348 -26.40 3.53 4.88
C LEU A 348 -25.21 4.40 5.26
N ALA A 349 -24.25 3.88 6.04
CA ALA A 349 -23.02 4.60 6.40
C ALA A 349 -22.16 4.92 5.17
N VAL A 350 -21.99 3.99 4.22
CA VAL A 350 -21.28 4.23 2.96
C VAL A 350 -21.93 5.36 2.16
N ASN A 351 -23.26 5.36 2.04
CA ASN A 351 -23.99 6.41 1.31
C ASN A 351 -23.84 7.77 2.00
N LEU A 352 -23.91 7.82 3.33
CA LEU A 352 -23.74 9.05 4.11
C LEU A 352 -22.34 9.64 3.91
N HIS A 353 -21.29 8.83 4.10
CA HIS A 353 -19.91 9.28 3.97
C HIS A 353 -19.58 9.68 2.52
N HIS A 354 -20.14 8.98 1.53
CA HIS A 354 -20.02 9.36 0.14
C HIS A 354 -20.62 10.75 -0.14
N GLN A 355 -21.83 11.01 0.37
CA GLN A 355 -22.48 12.32 0.23
C GLN A 355 -21.67 13.43 0.89
N GLN A 356 -21.13 13.20 2.10
CA GLN A 356 -20.28 14.15 2.80
C GLN A 356 -18.99 14.46 2.02
N ALA A 357 -18.34 13.42 1.47
CA ALA A 357 -17.15 13.59 0.65
C ALA A 357 -17.46 14.36 -0.64
N LEU A 358 -18.58 14.06 -1.29
CA LEU A 358 -19.02 14.73 -2.52
C LEU A 358 -19.38 16.21 -2.29
N GLU A 359 -20.08 16.51 -1.20
CA GLU A 359 -20.41 17.89 -0.82
C GLU A 359 -19.14 18.69 -0.53
N THR A 360 -18.19 18.11 0.19
CA THR A 360 -16.90 18.75 0.47
C THR A 360 -16.10 18.96 -0.82
N ALA A 361 -16.11 17.99 -1.75
CA ALA A 361 -15.48 18.12 -3.06
C ALA A 361 -16.10 19.25 -3.90
N LYS A 362 -17.43 19.44 -3.85
CA LYS A 362 -18.11 20.56 -4.52
C LYS A 362 -17.68 21.91 -3.93
N ARG A 363 -17.63 22.01 -2.61
CA ARG A 363 -17.12 23.23 -1.94
C ARG A 363 -15.68 23.55 -2.34
N LEU A 364 -14.83 22.53 -2.42
CA LEU A 364 -13.44 22.66 -2.85
C LEU A 364 -13.35 23.07 -4.32
N HIS A 365 -14.22 22.56 -5.17
CA HIS A 365 -14.35 22.97 -6.57
C HIS A 365 -14.68 24.46 -6.70
N ASP A 366 -15.66 24.96 -5.95
CA ASP A 366 -16.06 26.39 -5.99
C ASP A 366 -14.89 27.29 -5.58
N VAL A 367 -14.17 26.92 -4.54
CA VAL A 367 -12.95 27.61 -4.09
C VAL A 367 -11.87 27.62 -5.19
N ARG A 368 -11.60 26.46 -5.77
CA ARG A 368 -10.63 26.32 -6.87
C ARG A 368 -11.00 27.13 -8.08
N GLN A 369 -12.28 27.15 -8.48
CA GLN A 369 -12.74 27.99 -9.58
C GLN A 369 -12.53 29.48 -9.32
N HIS A 370 -12.85 29.95 -8.11
CA HIS A 370 -12.65 31.34 -7.72
C HIS A 370 -11.18 31.74 -7.84
N TYR A 371 -10.29 30.98 -7.19
CA TYR A 371 -8.86 31.30 -7.21
C TYR A 371 -8.19 31.00 -8.55
N ALA A 372 -8.72 30.11 -9.36
CA ALA A 372 -8.26 29.86 -10.72
C ALA A 372 -8.45 31.10 -11.60
N LEU A 373 -9.57 31.83 -11.48
CA LEU A 373 -9.82 33.06 -12.21
C LEU A 373 -8.85 34.17 -11.76
N GLU A 374 -8.73 34.36 -10.44
CA GLU A 374 -7.81 35.38 -9.86
C GLU A 374 -6.36 35.13 -10.28
N LEU A 375 -5.88 33.90 -10.12
CA LEU A 375 -4.51 33.48 -10.46
C LEU A 375 -4.25 33.59 -11.97
N SER A 376 -5.23 33.21 -12.81
CA SER A 376 -5.13 33.32 -14.26
C SER A 376 -4.92 34.78 -14.71
N GLN A 377 -5.64 35.72 -14.10
CA GLN A 377 -5.52 37.13 -14.39
C GLN A 377 -4.14 37.66 -13.98
N HIS A 378 -3.69 37.41 -12.75
CA HIS A 378 -2.40 37.87 -12.26
C HIS A 378 -1.22 37.31 -13.09
N ILE A 379 -1.29 36.01 -13.48
CA ILE A 379 -0.26 35.41 -14.33
C ILE A 379 -0.27 36.05 -15.72
N THR A 380 -1.44 36.32 -16.32
CA THR A 380 -1.57 36.99 -17.62
C THR A 380 -0.95 38.38 -17.58
N GLU A 381 -1.24 39.19 -16.55
CA GLU A 381 -0.64 40.52 -16.35
C GLU A 381 0.89 40.44 -16.21
N SER A 382 1.39 39.46 -15.45
CA SER A 382 2.82 39.21 -15.30
C SER A 382 3.48 38.81 -16.62
N MET A 383 2.81 37.95 -17.42
CA MET A 383 3.30 37.57 -18.77
C MET A 383 3.45 38.81 -19.69
N HIS A 384 2.51 39.75 -19.65
CA HIS A 384 2.62 40.98 -20.44
C HIS A 384 3.87 41.79 -20.07
N THR A 385 4.23 41.88 -18.80
CA THR A 385 5.47 42.52 -18.35
C THR A 385 6.73 41.76 -18.75
N LEU A 386 6.65 40.44 -18.94
CA LEU A 386 7.75 39.58 -19.34
C LEU A 386 7.90 39.40 -20.87
N ALA A 387 7.57 40.46 -21.63
CA ALA A 387 7.66 40.50 -23.09
C ALA A 387 6.79 39.45 -23.83
N MET A 388 5.60 39.16 -23.28
CA MET A 388 4.54 38.39 -23.92
C MET A 388 3.22 39.19 -23.94
N PRO A 389 3.16 40.32 -24.68
CA PRO A 389 2.07 41.34 -24.57
C PRO A 389 0.70 40.79 -25.03
N HIS A 390 0.68 39.69 -25.74
CA HIS A 390 -0.54 38.99 -26.21
C HIS A 390 -0.77 37.66 -25.52
N GLY A 391 0.05 37.35 -24.53
CA GLY A 391 -0.06 36.12 -23.77
C GLY A 391 -1.35 36.08 -22.95
N VAL A 392 -2.04 34.97 -22.95
CA VAL A 392 -3.20 34.70 -22.08
C VAL A 392 -2.98 33.38 -21.38
N PHE A 393 -3.14 33.41 -20.08
CA PHE A 393 -3.06 32.23 -19.23
C PHE A 393 -4.42 31.92 -18.61
N THR A 394 -4.81 30.67 -18.55
CA THR A 394 -6.09 30.25 -17.97
C THR A 394 -5.92 28.92 -17.24
N ILE A 395 -6.55 28.77 -16.11
CA ILE A 395 -6.64 27.54 -15.36
C ILE A 395 -8.03 26.91 -15.59
N ASP A 396 -8.06 25.77 -16.24
CA ASP A 396 -9.29 25.00 -16.51
C ASP A 396 -9.53 24.06 -15.32
N VAL A 397 -10.62 24.26 -14.60
CA VAL A 397 -11.02 23.44 -13.44
C VAL A 397 -12.31 22.71 -13.78
N ARG A 398 -12.25 21.40 -13.94
CA ARG A 398 -13.41 20.55 -14.30
C ARG A 398 -13.74 19.61 -13.17
N PHE A 399 -14.98 19.64 -12.74
CA PHE A 399 -15.48 18.70 -11.75
C PHE A 399 -15.84 17.36 -12.41
N GLU A 400 -15.21 16.29 -11.96
CA GLU A 400 -15.44 14.92 -12.45
C GLU A 400 -15.89 14.03 -11.28
N GLU A 401 -17.19 13.92 -11.03
CA GLU A 401 -17.78 13.23 -9.89
C GLU A 401 -17.29 11.78 -9.75
N HIS A 402 -17.04 11.10 -10.88
CA HIS A 402 -16.55 9.72 -10.90
C HIS A 402 -15.07 9.58 -10.48
N HIS A 403 -14.34 10.69 -10.40
CA HIS A 403 -12.94 10.75 -10.00
C HIS A 403 -12.74 11.33 -8.59
N LEU A 404 -13.65 10.98 -7.66
CA LEU A 404 -13.50 11.40 -6.27
C LEU A 404 -12.26 10.77 -5.63
N THR A 405 -11.39 11.63 -5.10
CA THR A 405 -10.12 11.26 -4.44
C THR A 405 -9.97 12.01 -3.12
N ALA A 406 -8.92 11.69 -2.37
CA ALA A 406 -8.59 12.43 -1.15
C ALA A 406 -8.32 13.92 -1.39
N ASP A 407 -7.96 14.30 -2.63
CA ASP A 407 -7.69 15.67 -3.05
C ASP A 407 -8.90 16.31 -3.77
N GLY A 408 -10.09 15.74 -3.65
CA GLY A 408 -11.31 16.20 -4.32
C GLY A 408 -11.58 15.49 -5.66
N ALA A 409 -12.50 16.06 -6.44
CA ALA A 409 -12.98 15.51 -7.70
C ALA A 409 -12.59 16.39 -8.92
N ASP A 410 -11.65 17.31 -8.77
CA ASP A 410 -11.27 18.24 -9.83
C ASP A 410 -10.13 17.71 -10.69
N ARG A 411 -10.30 17.87 -11.98
CA ARG A 411 -9.23 17.85 -12.97
C ARG A 411 -8.82 19.28 -13.27
N ILE A 412 -7.54 19.59 -13.05
CA ILE A 412 -6.98 20.93 -13.24
C ILE A 412 -5.96 20.89 -14.35
N GLU A 413 -6.08 21.81 -15.31
CA GLU A 413 -5.17 21.96 -16.44
C GLU A 413 -4.80 23.43 -16.66
N PHE A 414 -3.50 23.73 -16.62
CA PHE A 414 -2.97 25.05 -16.97
C PHE A 414 -2.89 25.17 -18.49
N ARG A 415 -3.56 26.19 -19.03
CA ARG A 415 -3.63 26.46 -20.47
C ARG A 415 -3.10 27.84 -20.78
N VAL A 416 -2.43 27.96 -21.90
CA VAL A 416 -1.78 29.22 -22.30
C VAL A 416 -1.81 29.39 -23.81
N THR A 417 -1.83 30.64 -24.24
CA THR A 417 -1.47 31.04 -25.59
C THR A 417 -0.51 32.23 -25.49
N THR A 418 0.49 32.30 -26.37
CA THR A 418 1.47 33.39 -26.42
C THR A 418 1.29 34.28 -27.63
N ASN A 419 0.56 33.84 -28.63
CA ASN A 419 0.36 34.54 -29.90
C ASN A 419 -1.11 34.86 -30.19
N PRO A 420 -1.40 36.03 -30.76
CA PRO A 420 -2.77 36.39 -31.16
C PRO A 420 -3.35 35.39 -32.15
N GLY A 421 -4.62 35.00 -31.94
CA GLY A 421 -5.36 34.13 -32.86
C GLY A 421 -5.07 32.62 -32.70
N GLN A 422 -4.15 32.23 -31.81
CA GLN A 422 -3.95 30.83 -31.46
C GLN A 422 -4.87 30.41 -30.34
N PRO A 423 -5.39 29.17 -30.38
CA PRO A 423 -6.21 28.62 -29.29
C PRO A 423 -5.38 28.38 -28.02
N LEU A 424 -6.03 28.47 -26.86
CA LEU A 424 -5.45 28.08 -25.58
C LEU A 424 -5.08 26.59 -25.62
N GLN A 425 -3.82 26.28 -25.33
CA GLN A 425 -3.29 24.91 -25.29
C GLN A 425 -2.75 24.59 -23.91
N ALA A 426 -2.69 23.30 -23.55
CA ALA A 426 -2.04 22.86 -22.33
C ALA A 426 -0.59 23.39 -22.27
N ILE A 427 -0.14 23.83 -21.10
CA ILE A 427 1.21 24.37 -20.91
C ILE A 427 2.30 23.37 -21.38
N SER A 428 2.03 22.06 -21.34
CA SER A 428 2.91 21.01 -21.84
C SER A 428 3.13 21.05 -23.36
N LYS A 429 2.31 21.77 -24.10
CA LYS A 429 2.38 21.92 -25.57
C LYS A 429 3.05 23.21 -26.02
N VAL A 430 3.53 24.02 -25.09
CA VAL A 430 4.28 25.25 -25.43
C VAL A 430 5.60 24.89 -26.10
N ALA A 431 5.79 25.34 -27.34
CA ALA A 431 6.90 24.91 -28.17
C ALA A 431 8.24 25.59 -27.83
N SER A 432 8.22 26.77 -27.21
CA SER A 432 9.43 27.58 -26.91
C SER A 432 9.87 27.39 -25.45
N GLY A 433 11.08 26.86 -25.23
CA GLY A 433 11.67 26.73 -23.90
C GLY A 433 11.79 28.08 -23.17
N GLY A 434 12.14 29.16 -23.89
CA GLY A 434 12.22 30.48 -23.30
C GLY A 434 10.86 31.07 -22.91
N GLU A 435 9.78 30.78 -23.66
CA GLU A 435 8.42 31.18 -23.27
C GLU A 435 7.97 30.42 -22.04
N LEU A 436 8.19 29.11 -22.03
CA LEU A 436 7.84 28.26 -20.89
C LEU A 436 8.57 28.67 -19.61
N SER A 437 9.86 29.04 -19.71
CA SER A 437 10.64 29.55 -18.58
C SER A 437 10.07 30.84 -18.02
N ARG A 438 9.66 31.79 -18.90
CA ARG A 438 9.04 33.07 -18.47
C ARG A 438 7.67 32.86 -17.84
N ILE A 439 6.84 31.96 -18.40
CA ILE A 439 5.54 31.61 -17.82
C ILE A 439 5.75 30.96 -16.46
N ALA A 440 6.70 30.01 -16.34
CA ALA A 440 7.05 29.39 -15.09
C ALA A 440 7.48 30.39 -14.02
N LEU A 441 8.32 31.36 -14.41
CA LEU A 441 8.74 32.46 -13.54
C LEU A 441 7.55 33.34 -13.10
N ALA A 442 6.64 33.68 -14.03
CA ALA A 442 5.43 34.45 -13.69
C ALA A 442 4.59 33.72 -12.65
N ILE A 443 4.33 32.41 -12.86
CA ILE A 443 3.59 31.55 -11.92
C ILE A 443 4.27 31.54 -10.55
N GLN A 444 5.58 31.29 -10.51
CA GLN A 444 6.36 31.21 -9.28
C GLN A 444 6.36 32.52 -8.49
N VAL A 445 6.57 33.64 -9.14
CA VAL A 445 6.57 34.95 -8.49
C VAL A 445 5.19 35.31 -7.93
N ILE A 446 4.12 35.02 -8.67
CA ILE A 446 2.74 35.33 -8.22
C ILE A 446 2.33 34.42 -7.08
N THR A 447 2.60 33.12 -7.20
CA THR A 447 2.25 32.15 -6.14
C THR A 447 3.07 32.40 -4.87
N ALA A 448 4.36 32.70 -5.00
CA ALA A 448 5.24 32.94 -3.87
C ALA A 448 4.82 34.16 -3.01
N ARG A 449 4.18 35.19 -3.61
CA ARG A 449 3.66 36.34 -2.86
C ARG A 449 2.54 35.99 -1.87
N LYS A 450 1.80 34.94 -2.16
CA LYS A 450 0.64 34.50 -1.35
C LYS A 450 0.95 33.29 -0.46
N MET A 451 1.98 32.53 -0.82
CA MET A 451 2.43 31.38 -0.02
C MET A 451 3.35 31.84 1.12
N GLU A 452 3.13 31.36 2.31
CA GLU A 452 3.91 31.70 3.52
C GLU A 452 5.32 31.05 3.53
N THR A 453 5.93 30.80 2.37
CA THR A 453 7.27 30.22 2.30
C THR A 453 8.32 31.30 2.54
N PRO A 454 9.16 31.19 3.59
CA PRO A 454 10.02 32.28 4.03
C PRO A 454 11.26 32.47 3.17
N ALA A 455 11.64 31.49 2.35
CA ALA A 455 12.81 31.60 1.47
C ALA A 455 12.57 30.91 0.12
N LEU A 456 13.03 31.53 -0.94
CA LEU A 456 12.91 31.10 -2.33
C LEU A 456 14.27 31.11 -3.00
N ILE A 457 14.60 30.06 -3.70
CA ILE A 457 15.81 30.01 -4.53
C ILE A 457 15.40 29.87 -5.98
N PHE A 458 15.94 30.75 -6.80
CA PHE A 458 15.79 30.73 -8.25
C PHE A 458 17.14 30.40 -8.88
N ASP A 459 17.25 29.23 -9.48
CA ASP A 459 18.43 28.84 -10.24
C ASP A 459 18.15 29.03 -11.74
N GLU A 460 19.09 29.64 -12.44
CA GLU A 460 19.03 29.90 -13.89
C GLU A 460 17.73 30.62 -14.34
N VAL A 461 17.28 31.65 -13.59
CA VAL A 461 16.08 32.43 -13.95
C VAL A 461 16.22 33.19 -15.28
N ASP A 462 17.42 33.30 -15.76
CA ASP A 462 17.83 34.07 -16.95
C ASP A 462 17.91 33.18 -18.21
N VAL A 463 17.54 31.93 -18.16
CA VAL A 463 17.44 31.09 -19.34
C VAL A 463 16.33 31.58 -20.26
N GLY A 464 16.72 31.98 -21.48
CA GLY A 464 15.80 32.46 -22.51
C GLY A 464 15.30 33.90 -22.33
N ILE A 465 15.93 34.69 -21.44
CA ILE A 465 15.67 36.12 -21.29
C ILE A 465 16.93 36.95 -21.56
N SER A 466 16.76 38.17 -22.05
CA SER A 466 17.85 39.10 -22.30
C SER A 466 17.36 40.54 -22.29
N GLY A 467 18.30 41.50 -22.23
CA GLY A 467 18.04 42.93 -22.37
C GLY A 467 16.92 43.46 -21.44
N PRO A 468 15.89 44.13 -21.99
CA PRO A 468 14.83 44.73 -21.18
C PRO A 468 14.06 43.78 -20.30
N THR A 469 13.83 42.55 -20.78
CA THR A 469 13.12 41.50 -20.02
C THR A 469 13.89 41.10 -18.76
N ALA A 470 15.22 41.02 -18.84
CA ALA A 470 16.06 40.70 -17.68
C ALA A 470 15.97 41.78 -16.59
N ALA A 471 15.87 43.08 -16.98
CA ALA A 471 15.67 44.15 -16.02
C ALA A 471 14.31 44.08 -15.32
N VAL A 472 13.25 43.68 -16.04
CA VAL A 472 11.93 43.45 -15.44
C VAL A 472 11.97 42.29 -14.45
N VAL A 473 12.57 41.15 -14.82
CA VAL A 473 12.76 39.99 -13.92
C VAL A 473 13.52 40.40 -12.65
N GLY A 474 14.64 41.14 -12.80
CA GLY A 474 15.40 41.62 -11.64
C GLY A 474 14.56 42.48 -10.69
N LYS A 475 13.73 43.38 -11.22
CA LYS A 475 12.82 44.22 -10.41
C LYS A 475 11.73 43.40 -9.71
N LEU A 476 11.13 42.42 -10.40
CA LEU A 476 10.14 41.51 -9.81
C LEU A 476 10.73 40.68 -8.65
N LEU A 477 11.93 40.13 -8.82
CA LEU A 477 12.62 39.39 -7.78
C LEU A 477 13.03 40.29 -6.61
N ARG A 478 13.43 41.53 -6.87
CA ARG A 478 13.73 42.51 -5.83
C ARG A 478 12.49 42.86 -5.01
N GLN A 479 11.34 43.11 -5.66
CA GLN A 479 10.07 43.37 -4.99
C GLN A 479 9.64 42.17 -4.13
N LEU A 480 9.79 40.94 -4.65
CA LEU A 480 9.52 39.73 -3.88
C LEU A 480 10.46 39.63 -2.66
N GLY A 481 11.71 40.09 -2.81
CA GLY A 481 12.70 40.15 -1.74
C GLY A 481 12.37 41.12 -0.59
N GLU A 482 11.42 42.03 -0.75
CA GLU A 482 10.98 42.94 0.33
C GLU A 482 10.19 42.18 1.44
N SER A 483 9.47 41.13 1.06
CA SER A 483 8.64 40.34 1.98
C SER A 483 9.18 38.93 2.23
N THR A 484 9.96 38.39 1.31
CA THR A 484 10.44 37.01 1.32
C THR A 484 11.93 36.96 1.02
N GLN A 485 12.69 36.09 1.68
CA GLN A 485 14.10 35.92 1.33
C GLN A 485 14.22 35.27 -0.05
N VAL A 486 14.88 35.95 -0.99
CA VAL A 486 15.06 35.48 -2.36
C VAL A 486 16.55 35.29 -2.65
N MET A 487 16.93 34.13 -3.14
CA MET A 487 18.27 33.88 -3.69
C MET A 487 18.15 33.62 -5.19
N CYS A 488 18.98 34.27 -5.99
CA CYS A 488 18.93 34.18 -7.43
C CYS A 488 20.32 33.94 -8.02
N VAL A 489 20.51 32.78 -8.68
CA VAL A 489 21.71 32.51 -9.47
C VAL A 489 21.50 33.06 -10.87
N THR A 490 22.40 33.94 -11.31
CA THR A 490 22.28 34.62 -12.60
C THR A 490 23.63 34.90 -13.23
N HIS A 491 23.66 34.97 -14.55
CA HIS A 491 24.80 35.51 -15.32
C HIS A 491 24.48 36.86 -15.95
N LEU A 492 23.23 37.36 -15.79
CA LEU A 492 22.80 38.64 -16.36
C LEU A 492 23.03 39.82 -15.39
N PRO A 493 23.79 40.86 -15.82
CA PRO A 493 24.08 42.00 -14.98
C PRO A 493 22.82 42.79 -14.58
N GLN A 494 21.77 42.78 -15.43
CA GLN A 494 20.49 43.46 -15.16
C GLN A 494 19.76 42.83 -13.96
N VAL A 495 19.82 41.50 -13.81
CA VAL A 495 19.22 40.78 -12.67
C VAL A 495 20.11 40.94 -11.44
N ALA A 496 21.43 40.72 -11.58
CA ALA A 496 22.39 40.86 -10.47
C ALA A 496 22.42 42.26 -9.85
N GLY A 497 22.25 43.30 -10.69
CA GLY A 497 22.17 44.70 -10.26
C GLY A 497 21.02 45.02 -9.31
N CYS A 498 19.90 44.29 -9.44
CA CYS A 498 18.71 44.45 -8.61
C CYS A 498 18.83 43.81 -7.20
N GLY A 499 19.79 42.92 -6.94
CA GLY A 499 19.94 42.27 -5.63
C GLY A 499 20.22 43.24 -4.50
N HIS A 500 19.72 43.03 -3.30
CA HIS A 500 20.10 43.75 -2.08
C HIS A 500 21.51 43.31 -1.64
N HIS A 501 21.82 42.04 -1.77
CA HIS A 501 23.12 41.44 -1.50
C HIS A 501 23.66 40.74 -2.75
N HIS A 502 24.99 40.64 -2.84
CA HIS A 502 25.62 40.03 -4.01
C HIS A 502 26.82 39.16 -3.58
N PHE A 503 26.83 37.91 -4.00
CA PHE A 503 27.95 37.01 -3.83
C PHE A 503 28.59 36.67 -5.17
N ILE A 504 29.90 36.54 -5.18
CA ILE A 504 30.65 36.02 -6.33
C ILE A 504 31.18 34.62 -6.02
N VAL A 505 30.99 33.73 -6.97
CA VAL A 505 31.58 32.37 -6.95
C VAL A 505 32.79 32.36 -7.87
N SER A 506 33.96 32.02 -7.34
CA SER A 506 35.23 31.91 -8.07
C SER A 506 35.83 30.53 -7.89
N LYS A 507 36.60 30.07 -8.89
CA LYS A 507 37.46 28.90 -8.82
C LYS A 507 38.91 29.35 -8.68
N GLU A 508 39.61 28.73 -7.75
CA GLU A 508 41.06 28.86 -7.61
C GLU A 508 41.67 27.45 -7.83
N THR A 509 42.63 27.35 -8.78
CA THR A 509 43.31 26.11 -9.09
C THR A 509 44.79 26.27 -8.81
N ASP A 510 45.33 25.42 -7.95
CA ASP A 510 46.76 25.43 -7.61
C ASP A 510 47.61 24.49 -8.50
N GLY A 511 47.02 23.95 -9.59
CA GLY A 511 47.64 23.04 -10.56
C GLY A 511 47.30 21.57 -10.30
N GLU A 512 46.98 21.13 -9.09
CA GLU A 512 46.59 19.77 -8.75
C GLU A 512 45.14 19.68 -8.30
N MET A 513 44.63 20.70 -7.61
CA MET A 513 43.27 20.73 -7.09
C MET A 513 42.57 22.05 -7.40
N THR A 514 41.26 21.95 -7.61
CA THR A 514 40.38 23.10 -7.80
C THR A 514 39.55 23.30 -6.54
N GLU A 515 39.53 24.52 -6.01
CA GLU A 515 38.66 24.90 -4.91
C GLU A 515 37.68 26.00 -5.34
N THR A 516 36.45 25.88 -4.87
CA THR A 516 35.42 26.91 -5.10
C THR A 516 35.29 27.77 -3.85
N HIS A 517 35.29 29.05 -4.07
CA HIS A 517 35.06 30.08 -3.02
C HIS A 517 33.82 30.88 -3.36
N MET A 518 33.07 31.25 -2.33
CA MET A 518 31.93 32.16 -2.44
C MET A 518 32.13 33.31 -1.47
N LYS A 519 32.18 34.53 -1.99
CA LYS A 519 32.52 35.73 -1.19
C LYS A 519 31.43 36.79 -1.35
N PRO A 520 30.99 37.45 -0.27
CA PRO A 520 30.11 38.61 -0.38
C PRO A 520 30.86 39.78 -1.03
N LEU A 521 30.18 40.55 -1.86
CA LEU A 521 30.74 41.70 -2.53
C LEU A 521 30.31 42.99 -1.82
N ASP A 522 31.28 43.86 -1.51
CA ASP A 522 31.04 45.23 -1.12
C ASP A 522 30.60 46.10 -2.32
N LYS A 523 30.21 47.34 -2.08
CA LYS A 523 29.71 48.24 -3.15
C LYS A 523 30.71 48.42 -4.30
N ARG A 524 32.01 48.43 -4.03
CA ARG A 524 33.06 48.63 -5.03
C ARG A 524 33.28 47.38 -5.86
N SER A 525 33.42 46.25 -5.19
CA SER A 525 33.59 44.94 -5.83
C SER A 525 32.37 44.51 -6.63
N ARG A 526 31.17 44.86 -6.14
CA ARG A 526 29.92 44.68 -6.87
C ARG A 526 29.85 45.44 -8.18
N LEU A 527 30.32 46.71 -8.18
CA LEU A 527 30.41 47.53 -9.40
C LEU A 527 31.38 46.91 -10.41
N GLN A 528 32.52 46.39 -9.95
CA GLN A 528 33.50 45.72 -10.82
C GLN A 528 32.95 44.43 -11.42
N GLU A 529 32.28 43.60 -10.63
CA GLU A 529 31.67 42.37 -11.09
C GLU A 529 30.57 42.62 -12.13
N LEU A 530 29.71 43.62 -11.91
CA LEU A 530 28.70 43.99 -12.90
C LEU A 530 29.32 44.52 -14.19
N ALA A 531 30.41 45.31 -14.09
CA ALA A 531 31.15 45.75 -15.25
C ALA A 531 31.82 44.60 -16.02
N ARG A 532 32.34 43.58 -15.31
CA ARG A 532 32.84 42.33 -15.89
C ARG A 532 31.74 41.54 -16.63
N LEU A 533 30.54 41.43 -16.03
CA LEU A 533 29.40 40.76 -16.65
C LEU A 533 28.90 41.50 -17.92
N LEU A 534 29.05 42.84 -17.97
CA LEU A 534 28.68 43.67 -19.14
C LEU A 534 29.71 43.63 -20.27
N GLY A 535 31.00 43.64 -19.94
CA GLY A 535 32.08 43.84 -20.91
C GLY A 535 33.01 42.65 -21.13
N GLY A 536 32.79 41.55 -20.43
CA GLY A 536 33.70 40.39 -20.45
C GLY A 536 34.99 40.65 -19.66
N SER A 537 36.14 40.17 -20.18
CA SER A 537 37.44 40.26 -19.48
C SER A 537 38.01 41.65 -19.37
N GLU A 538 37.60 42.60 -20.25
CA GLU A 538 38.08 43.97 -20.22
C GLU A 538 37.04 44.93 -19.62
N VAL A 539 37.37 45.47 -18.46
CA VAL A 539 36.53 46.47 -17.78
C VAL A 539 36.90 47.87 -18.30
N THR A 540 36.03 48.45 -19.14
CA THR A 540 36.20 49.79 -19.72
C THR A 540 35.50 50.87 -18.87
N ARG A 541 35.80 52.16 -19.12
CA ARG A 541 35.09 53.29 -18.48
C ARG A 541 33.59 53.27 -18.78
N ASN A 542 33.19 52.85 -19.99
CA ASN A 542 31.79 52.77 -20.39
C ASN A 542 31.06 51.62 -19.68
N THR A 543 31.69 50.45 -19.53
CA THR A 543 31.10 49.32 -18.79
C THR A 543 30.93 49.64 -17.30
N LEU A 544 31.86 50.40 -16.71
CA LEU A 544 31.73 50.89 -15.33
C LEU A 544 30.60 51.92 -15.18
N ALA A 545 30.41 52.82 -16.15
CA ALA A 545 29.29 53.78 -16.13
C ALA A 545 27.93 53.03 -16.22
N ASN A 546 27.78 52.08 -17.15
CA ASN A 546 26.57 51.27 -17.30
C ASN A 546 26.31 50.39 -16.05
N ALA A 547 27.36 49.82 -15.46
CA ALA A 547 27.22 49.05 -14.20
C ALA A 547 26.73 49.94 -13.05
N LYS A 548 27.17 51.20 -13.00
CA LYS A 548 26.72 52.19 -11.99
C LYS A 548 25.24 52.54 -12.16
N GLU A 549 24.77 52.67 -13.40
CA GLU A 549 23.33 52.86 -13.70
C GLU A 549 22.49 51.69 -13.25
N LEU A 550 22.94 50.42 -13.50
CA LEU A 550 22.26 49.22 -13.05
C LEU A 550 22.17 49.10 -11.52
N LEU A 551 23.12 49.65 -10.78
CA LEU A 551 23.07 49.67 -9.32
C LEU A 551 22.17 50.78 -8.76
N ALA A 552 21.90 51.82 -9.55
CA ALA A 552 21.07 52.96 -9.15
C ALA A 552 19.59 52.77 -9.53
N ALA A 553 19.29 51.86 -10.45
CA ALA A 553 17.94 51.53 -10.94
C ALA A 553 17.22 50.51 -10.02
#